data_714a4e3eab151e7b00e4ba4fb1aa41d7
#
_entry.id   714a4e3eab151e7b00e4ba4fb1aa41d7
#
_cell.length_a   1.000
_cell.length_b   1.000
_cell.length_c   1.000
_cell.angle_alpha   90.00
_cell.angle_beta   90.00
_cell.angle_gamma   90.00
#
_symmetry.space_group_name_H-M   'P 1'
#
loop_
_entity.id
_entity.type
_entity.pdbx_description
1 polymer ?
#
loop_
_entity_poly.entity_id
_entity_poly.type
_entity_poly.pdbx_seq_one_letter_code
_entity_poly.pdbx_strand_id
1 'polypeptide(L)'
;EERAAKAKASLVKMNAASTLEELYSKLEEGEVKDLNIIIKADVQGSVEAVKQSLEKLSNKEVRVRTIHSGVGAVTENDVMLAGIDGAIIIGFNVRPDAKAREAANRDGIDIRYYRVIYQAIEEMEKAMKGLLTPEFRENILGHAEVRNVFKITNVGIVAGSYVTDGLIQRNAQVRLMRDNIVVYEGKLYVSTKSTGGNAHEK
;
A
#
# COMPACT_ATOMS: atom_id res chain seq x y z
N GLU A 1 48.15 12.33 4.97
CA GLU A 1 47.41 11.36 5.80
C GLU A 1 46.35 12.05 6.69
N GLU A 2 46.62 13.23 7.24
CA GLU A 2 45.72 13.97 8.14
C GLU A 2 44.41 14.46 7.45
N ARG A 3 44.42 14.77 6.14
CA ARG A 3 43.22 15.18 5.37
C ARG A 3 42.25 14.02 5.12
N ALA A 4 42.76 12.81 4.96
CA ALA A 4 41.93 11.59 4.77
C ALA A 4 41.27 11.14 6.08
N ALA A 5 41.94 11.32 7.22
CA ALA A 5 41.38 11.05 8.54
C ALA A 5 40.27 12.04 8.93
N LYS A 6 40.41 13.33 8.56
CA LYS A 6 39.38 14.35 8.80
C LYS A 6 38.14 14.15 7.93
N ALA A 7 38.31 13.71 6.67
CA ALA A 7 37.19 13.38 5.78
C ALA A 7 36.45 12.13 6.26
N LYS A 8 37.18 11.12 6.76
CA LYS A 8 36.57 9.90 7.34
C LYS A 8 35.83 10.19 8.65
N ALA A 9 36.35 11.09 9.50
CA ALA A 9 35.71 11.51 10.73
C ALA A 9 34.45 12.38 10.49
N SER A 10 34.39 13.17 9.39
CA SER A 10 33.20 13.92 9.01
C SER A 10 32.11 13.02 8.42
N LEU A 11 32.47 11.97 7.68
CA LEU A 11 31.54 10.97 7.16
C LEU A 11 30.93 10.09 8.27
N VAL A 12 31.74 9.76 9.29
CA VAL A 12 31.25 9.00 10.46
C VAL A 12 30.37 9.88 11.36
N LYS A 13 30.62 11.20 11.44
CA LYS A 13 29.73 12.13 12.17
C LYS A 13 28.40 12.42 11.45
N MET A 14 28.31 12.24 10.14
CA MET A 14 27.05 12.34 9.40
C MET A 14 26.16 11.09 9.55
N ASN A 15 26.72 9.96 9.95
CA ASN A 15 25.96 8.68 10.13
C ASN A 15 25.63 8.34 11.58
N ALA A 16 25.95 9.18 12.56
CA ALA A 16 25.79 8.85 13.97
C ALA A 16 25.14 9.98 14.77
N ALA A 17 23.96 10.41 14.40
CA ALA A 17 22.96 11.02 15.29
C ALA A 17 21.66 11.28 14.53
N SER A 18 21.05 10.27 13.93
CA SER A 18 19.60 10.30 13.85
C SER A 18 19.12 10.04 15.28
N THR A 19 18.67 11.10 15.96
CA THR A 19 18.03 10.94 17.25
C THR A 19 16.83 10.02 17.07
N LEU A 20 16.48 9.26 18.11
CA LEU A 20 15.25 8.44 18.09
C LEU A 20 14.03 9.27 17.62
N GLU A 21 14.00 10.56 17.95
CA GLU A 21 12.99 11.50 17.48
C GLU A 21 13.00 11.68 15.96
N GLU A 22 14.18 11.77 15.31
CA GLU A 22 14.28 11.83 13.84
C GLU A 22 13.91 10.51 13.17
N LEU A 23 14.19 9.37 13.82
CA LEU A 23 13.73 8.06 13.36
C LEU A 23 12.21 7.93 13.53
N TYR A 24 11.65 8.39 14.65
CA TYR A 24 10.21 8.38 14.83
C TYR A 24 9.50 9.34 13.87
N SER A 25 10.02 10.55 13.62
CA SER A 25 9.42 11.46 12.63
C SER A 25 9.51 10.91 11.21
N LYS A 26 10.59 10.23 10.84
CA LYS A 26 10.70 9.51 9.55
C LYS A 26 9.80 8.27 9.45
N LEU A 27 9.51 7.63 10.58
CA LEU A 27 8.55 6.52 10.65
C LEU A 27 7.10 7.02 10.67
N GLU A 28 6.83 8.19 11.27
CA GLU A 28 5.52 8.85 11.24
C GLU A 28 5.25 9.54 9.89
N GLU A 29 6.28 10.05 9.22
CA GLU A 29 6.23 10.52 7.83
C GLU A 29 6.22 9.36 6.84
N GLY A 30 5.54 8.26 7.04
CA GLY A 30 5.51 7.08 6.19
C GLY A 30 6.06 7.35 4.78
N GLU A 31 6.78 6.44 4.21
CA GLU A 31 7.45 6.64 2.92
C GLU A 31 6.44 7.14 1.88
N VAL A 32 6.45 8.46 1.60
CA VAL A 32 5.53 9.09 0.64
C VAL A 32 5.80 8.46 -0.71
N LYS A 33 4.84 7.75 -1.25
CA LYS A 33 4.96 7.12 -2.57
C LYS A 33 4.74 8.17 -3.66
N ASP A 34 5.67 8.29 -4.58
CA ASP A 34 5.53 9.16 -5.73
C ASP A 34 4.75 8.46 -6.85
N LEU A 35 3.67 9.08 -7.31
CA LEU A 35 2.96 8.70 -8.51
C LEU A 35 3.38 9.64 -9.64
N ASN A 36 4.34 9.19 -10.44
CA ASN A 36 4.88 9.97 -11.55
C ASN A 36 3.93 9.95 -12.74
N ILE A 37 3.68 11.14 -13.33
CA ILE A 37 2.81 11.28 -14.50
C ILE A 37 3.46 12.15 -15.57
N ILE A 38 3.14 11.82 -16.83
CA ILE A 38 3.42 12.65 -18.01
C ILE A 38 2.08 13.08 -18.60
N ILE A 39 1.92 14.38 -18.88
CA ILE A 39 0.67 14.94 -19.38
C ILE A 39 0.85 15.47 -20.80
N LYS A 40 0.03 14.98 -21.74
CA LYS A 40 -0.06 15.51 -23.11
C LYS A 40 -1.50 15.91 -23.39
N ALA A 41 -1.70 17.09 -23.93
CA ALA A 41 -3.04 17.59 -24.26
C ALA A 41 -3.07 18.33 -25.61
N ASP A 42 -4.27 18.63 -26.08
CA ASP A 42 -4.51 19.32 -27.34
C ASP A 42 -4.07 20.80 -27.33
N VAL A 43 -4.24 21.47 -26.19
CA VAL A 43 -3.90 22.88 -26.00
C VAL A 43 -3.24 23.12 -24.63
N GLN A 44 -2.50 24.22 -24.51
CA GLN A 44 -1.75 24.56 -23.29
C GLN A 44 -2.68 24.71 -22.06
N GLY A 45 -3.84 25.34 -22.24
CA GLY A 45 -4.81 25.48 -21.14
C GLY A 45 -5.30 24.14 -20.60
N SER A 46 -5.49 23.14 -21.49
CA SER A 46 -5.84 21.77 -21.06
C SER A 46 -4.70 21.11 -20.28
N VAL A 47 -3.44 21.29 -20.72
CA VAL A 47 -2.25 20.79 -19.99
C VAL A 47 -2.24 21.32 -18.56
N GLU A 48 -2.37 22.65 -18.41
CA GLU A 48 -2.32 23.31 -17.09
C GLU A 48 -3.50 22.91 -16.21
N ALA A 49 -4.72 22.85 -16.76
CA ALA A 49 -5.91 22.45 -16.02
C ALA A 49 -5.80 21.00 -15.51
N VAL A 50 -5.37 20.08 -16.36
CA VAL A 50 -5.18 18.66 -15.97
C VAL A 50 -4.07 18.56 -14.93
N LYS A 51 -2.91 19.20 -15.15
CA LYS A 51 -1.79 19.22 -14.22
C LYS A 51 -2.21 19.68 -12.82
N GLN A 52 -2.81 20.88 -12.73
CA GLN A 52 -3.25 21.45 -11.45
C GLN A 52 -4.28 20.56 -10.75
N SER A 53 -5.21 19.97 -11.51
CA SER A 53 -6.26 19.13 -10.94
C SER A 53 -5.70 17.82 -10.38
N LEU A 54 -4.73 17.20 -11.06
CA LEU A 54 -4.13 15.96 -10.62
C LEU A 54 -3.12 16.17 -9.47
N GLU A 55 -2.33 17.23 -9.52
CA GLU A 55 -1.39 17.56 -8.43
C GLU A 55 -2.11 17.90 -7.10
N LYS A 56 -3.33 18.45 -7.16
CA LYS A 56 -4.18 18.70 -5.98
C LYS A 56 -4.64 17.42 -5.27
N LEU A 57 -4.61 16.27 -5.93
CA LEU A 57 -4.96 14.99 -5.32
C LEU A 57 -3.88 14.49 -4.36
N SER A 58 -2.68 15.05 -4.43
CA SER A 58 -1.57 14.67 -3.54
C SER A 58 -1.98 14.75 -2.08
N ASN A 59 -1.64 13.73 -1.32
CA ASN A 59 -1.89 13.63 0.11
C ASN A 59 -0.59 13.28 0.87
N LYS A 60 -0.68 12.99 2.16
CA LYS A 60 0.47 12.66 3.01
C LYS A 60 1.14 11.33 2.66
N GLU A 61 0.42 10.43 1.99
CA GLU A 61 0.84 9.05 1.71
C GLU A 61 1.28 8.88 0.25
N VAL A 62 0.62 9.61 -0.69
CA VAL A 62 0.91 9.54 -2.12
C VAL A 62 1.00 10.95 -2.70
N ARG A 63 2.11 11.25 -3.34
CA ARG A 63 2.34 12.51 -4.04
C ARG A 63 2.25 12.30 -5.55
N VAL A 64 1.35 13.02 -6.20
CA VAL A 64 1.27 13.07 -7.66
C VAL A 64 2.31 14.06 -8.18
N ARG A 65 3.24 13.57 -9.00
CA ARG A 65 4.35 14.36 -9.55
C ARG A 65 4.31 14.37 -11.07
N THR A 66 4.12 15.56 -11.65
CA THR A 66 4.23 15.74 -13.10
C THR A 66 5.70 15.87 -13.47
N ILE A 67 6.27 14.83 -14.12
CA ILE A 67 7.68 14.83 -14.57
C ILE A 67 7.84 15.54 -15.92
N HIS A 68 6.84 15.44 -16.79
CA HIS A 68 6.82 16.15 -18.06
C HIS A 68 5.39 16.52 -18.45
N SER A 69 5.25 17.65 -19.15
CA SER A 69 3.95 18.06 -19.71
C SER A 69 4.13 18.83 -21.01
N GLY A 70 3.21 18.67 -21.95
CA GLY A 70 3.33 19.36 -23.23
C GLY A 70 2.09 19.24 -24.10
N VAL A 71 2.02 20.07 -25.14
CA VAL A 71 0.96 20.10 -26.14
C VAL A 71 1.29 19.12 -27.27
N GLY A 72 0.26 18.49 -27.82
CA GLY A 72 0.35 17.61 -28.97
C GLY A 72 0.24 16.13 -28.64
N ALA A 73 0.46 15.28 -29.64
CA ALA A 73 0.38 13.83 -29.50
C ALA A 73 1.44 13.28 -28.52
N VAL A 74 1.17 12.12 -27.93
CA VAL A 74 2.19 11.38 -27.18
C VAL A 74 3.20 10.83 -28.18
N THR A 75 4.47 11.09 -27.90
CA THR A 75 5.61 10.71 -28.76
C THR A 75 6.42 9.56 -28.16
N GLU A 76 7.29 8.93 -28.97
CA GLU A 76 8.21 7.89 -28.49
C GLU A 76 9.11 8.40 -27.35
N ASN A 77 9.54 9.66 -27.39
CA ASN A 77 10.35 10.26 -26.31
C ASN A 77 9.58 10.34 -24.98
N ASP A 78 8.28 10.62 -25.01
CA ASP A 78 7.44 10.62 -23.82
C ASP A 78 7.36 9.19 -23.22
N VAL A 79 7.27 8.16 -24.08
CA VAL A 79 7.26 6.76 -23.66
C VAL A 79 8.59 6.34 -23.03
N MET A 80 9.72 6.72 -23.65
CA MET A 80 11.04 6.45 -23.10
C MET A 80 11.23 7.11 -21.73
N LEU A 81 10.79 8.37 -21.58
CA LEU A 81 10.86 9.08 -20.30
C LEU A 81 9.98 8.40 -19.24
N ALA A 82 8.78 7.97 -19.61
CA ALA A 82 7.89 7.23 -18.72
C ALA A 82 8.52 5.92 -18.23
N GLY A 83 9.24 5.22 -19.10
CA GLY A 83 9.93 3.97 -18.75
C GLY A 83 11.06 4.15 -17.73
N ILE A 84 11.79 5.26 -17.80
CA ILE A 84 12.87 5.57 -16.87
C ILE A 84 12.34 5.88 -15.47
N ASP A 85 11.29 6.68 -15.38
CA ASP A 85 10.76 7.20 -14.11
C ASP A 85 9.58 6.39 -13.57
N GLY A 86 9.17 5.31 -14.25
CA GLY A 86 8.00 4.52 -13.88
C GLY A 86 6.70 5.33 -13.92
N ALA A 87 6.56 6.23 -14.91
CA ALA A 87 5.44 7.16 -15.01
C ALA A 87 4.28 6.62 -15.84
N ILE A 88 3.07 7.09 -15.53
CA ILE A 88 1.87 6.88 -16.34
C ILE A 88 1.72 8.05 -17.31
N ILE A 89 1.43 7.77 -18.58
CA ILE A 89 1.20 8.82 -19.57
C ILE A 89 -0.31 9.12 -19.67
N ILE A 90 -0.66 10.39 -19.52
CA ILE A 90 -2.03 10.91 -19.60
C ILE A 90 -2.19 11.72 -20.87
N GLY A 91 -2.97 11.21 -21.81
CA GLY A 91 -3.36 11.89 -23.04
C GLY A 91 -4.75 12.52 -22.90
N PHE A 92 -4.83 13.84 -22.81
CA PHE A 92 -6.11 14.56 -22.75
C PHE A 92 -6.48 15.11 -24.11
N ASN A 93 -7.55 14.61 -24.72
CA ASN A 93 -7.98 14.89 -26.10
C ASN A 93 -6.95 14.58 -27.20
N VAL A 94 -5.86 13.87 -26.87
CA VAL A 94 -4.80 13.50 -27.81
C VAL A 94 -4.60 11.99 -27.85
N ARG A 95 -3.95 11.51 -28.93
CA ARG A 95 -3.61 10.09 -29.11
C ARG A 95 -2.11 9.95 -29.31
N PRO A 96 -1.52 8.78 -29.04
CA PRO A 96 -0.14 8.53 -29.38
C PRO A 96 0.03 8.42 -30.91
N ASP A 97 1.19 8.79 -31.38
CA ASP A 97 1.60 8.42 -32.73
C ASP A 97 1.85 6.91 -32.86
N ALA A 98 2.07 6.42 -34.08
CA ALA A 98 2.26 4.98 -34.31
C ALA A 98 3.51 4.44 -33.57
N LYS A 99 4.61 5.20 -33.57
CA LYS A 99 5.87 4.82 -32.92
C LYS A 99 5.73 4.80 -31.40
N ALA A 100 5.07 5.81 -30.83
CA ALA A 100 4.81 5.85 -29.39
C ALA A 100 3.95 4.66 -28.93
N ARG A 101 2.95 4.26 -29.73
CA ARG A 101 2.10 3.10 -29.42
C ARG A 101 2.90 1.79 -29.46
N GLU A 102 3.73 1.61 -30.47
CA GLU A 102 4.60 0.43 -30.56
C GLU A 102 5.61 0.37 -29.42
N ALA A 103 6.25 1.49 -29.10
CA ALA A 103 7.17 1.61 -27.97
C ALA A 103 6.47 1.32 -26.63
N ALA A 104 5.30 1.90 -26.39
CA ALA A 104 4.53 1.68 -25.16
C ALA A 104 4.12 0.20 -24.98
N ASN A 105 3.69 -0.46 -26.07
CA ASN A 105 3.37 -1.88 -26.03
C ASN A 105 4.60 -2.77 -25.78
N ARG A 106 5.75 -2.43 -26.40
CA ARG A 106 7.00 -3.16 -26.21
C ARG A 106 7.52 -3.03 -24.78
N ASP A 107 7.50 -1.82 -24.25
CA ASP A 107 8.12 -1.48 -22.97
C ASP A 107 7.12 -1.57 -21.79
N GLY A 108 5.85 -1.94 -22.06
CA GLY A 108 4.82 -2.11 -21.04
C GLY A 108 4.38 -0.81 -20.36
N ILE A 109 4.49 0.33 -21.06
CA ILE A 109 4.13 1.63 -20.51
C ILE A 109 2.63 1.89 -20.64
N ASP A 110 1.99 2.28 -19.55
CA ASP A 110 0.56 2.56 -19.51
C ASP A 110 0.27 3.98 -20.03
N ILE A 111 -0.56 4.05 -21.08
CA ILE A 111 -1.03 5.31 -21.66
C ILE A 111 -2.54 5.37 -21.50
N ARG A 112 -3.01 6.33 -20.72
CA ARG A 112 -4.44 6.58 -20.44
C ARG A 112 -4.96 7.77 -21.25
N TYR A 113 -6.18 7.64 -21.76
CA TYR A 113 -6.79 8.66 -22.61
C TYR A 113 -8.07 9.17 -21.98
N TYR A 114 -8.16 10.49 -21.85
CA TYR A 114 -9.31 11.15 -21.29
C TYR A 114 -9.82 12.27 -22.19
N ARG A 115 -11.13 12.48 -22.18
CA ARG A 115 -11.81 13.64 -22.78
C ARG A 115 -12.47 14.51 -21.73
N VAL A 116 -12.69 13.94 -20.55
CA VAL A 116 -13.35 14.60 -19.43
C VAL A 116 -12.41 14.54 -18.23
N ILE A 117 -12.11 15.69 -17.66
CA ILE A 117 -11.13 15.81 -16.56
C ILE A 117 -11.53 15.00 -15.32
N TYR A 118 -12.83 14.91 -15.03
CA TYR A 118 -13.33 14.14 -13.87
C TYR A 118 -13.02 12.65 -13.96
N GLN A 119 -12.98 12.08 -15.17
CA GLN A 119 -12.60 10.68 -15.36
C GLN A 119 -11.11 10.47 -15.03
N ALA A 120 -10.25 11.41 -15.44
CA ALA A 120 -8.83 11.37 -15.10
C ALA A 120 -8.61 11.47 -13.60
N ILE A 121 -9.33 12.35 -12.91
CA ILE A 121 -9.28 12.51 -11.45
C ILE A 121 -9.71 11.20 -10.76
N GLU A 122 -10.86 10.64 -11.13
CA GLU A 122 -11.40 9.42 -10.51
C GLU A 122 -10.47 8.20 -10.68
N GLU A 123 -9.90 8.01 -11.88
CA GLU A 123 -8.96 6.92 -12.12
C GLU A 123 -7.64 7.14 -11.38
N MET A 124 -7.18 8.39 -11.28
CA MET A 124 -5.97 8.71 -10.53
C MET A 124 -6.15 8.47 -9.03
N GLU A 125 -7.31 8.84 -8.46
CA GLU A 125 -7.64 8.50 -7.06
C GLU A 125 -7.66 7.00 -6.81
N LYS A 126 -8.18 6.21 -7.75
CA LYS A 126 -8.15 4.75 -7.67
C LYS A 126 -6.73 4.20 -7.72
N ALA A 127 -5.88 4.75 -8.61
CA ALA A 127 -4.47 4.38 -8.70
C ALA A 127 -3.71 4.71 -7.41
N MET A 128 -3.93 5.90 -6.84
CA MET A 128 -3.33 6.30 -5.56
C MET A 128 -3.74 5.35 -4.43
N LYS A 129 -5.02 4.98 -4.33
CA LYS A 129 -5.50 4.00 -3.35
C LYS A 129 -4.85 2.62 -3.53
N GLY A 130 -4.59 2.21 -4.78
CA GLY A 130 -3.89 0.96 -5.10
C GLY A 130 -2.41 0.96 -4.73
N LEU A 131 -1.78 2.13 -4.62
CA LEU A 131 -0.39 2.26 -4.16
C LEU A 131 -0.26 2.16 -2.63
N LEU A 132 -1.33 2.40 -1.89
CA LEU A 132 -1.30 2.33 -0.43
C LEU A 132 -1.10 0.88 0.02
N THR A 133 -0.23 0.70 1.00
CA THR A 133 -0.07 -0.61 1.64
C THR A 133 -1.33 -0.87 2.48
N PRO A 134 -1.99 -2.04 2.36
CA PRO A 134 -3.14 -2.33 3.19
C PRO A 134 -2.76 -2.30 4.66
N GLU A 135 -3.32 -1.39 5.42
CA GLU A 135 -3.25 -1.44 6.88
C GLU A 135 -4.17 -2.55 7.38
N PHE A 136 -3.58 -3.61 7.90
CA PHE A 136 -4.34 -4.67 8.57
C PHE A 136 -4.68 -4.19 9.98
N ARG A 137 -5.95 -3.84 10.20
CA ARG A 137 -6.47 -3.61 11.55
C ARG A 137 -6.97 -4.94 12.10
N GLU A 138 -6.40 -5.34 13.23
CA GLU A 138 -6.90 -6.51 13.94
C GLU A 138 -8.27 -6.18 14.52
N ASN A 139 -9.25 -6.97 14.12
CA ASN A 139 -10.60 -6.90 14.68
C ASN A 139 -10.78 -8.08 15.64
N ILE A 140 -10.77 -7.80 16.92
CA ILE A 140 -10.98 -8.82 17.95
C ILE A 140 -12.45 -9.27 17.87
N LEU A 141 -12.67 -10.52 17.45
CA LEU A 141 -14.01 -11.09 17.32
C LEU A 141 -14.58 -11.53 18.66
N GLY A 142 -13.75 -11.95 19.59
CA GLY A 142 -14.16 -12.42 20.90
C GLY A 142 -13.02 -13.01 21.71
N HIS A 143 -13.32 -13.32 22.95
CA HIS A 143 -12.38 -13.90 23.90
C HIS A 143 -12.90 -15.25 24.38
N ALA A 144 -11.99 -16.17 24.62
CA ALA A 144 -12.29 -17.47 25.21
C ALA A 144 -11.25 -17.87 26.25
N GLU A 145 -11.71 -18.45 27.34
CA GLU A 145 -10.89 -18.96 28.43
C GLU A 145 -10.72 -20.48 28.28
N VAL A 146 -9.48 -20.95 28.30
CA VAL A 146 -9.19 -22.38 28.32
C VAL A 146 -9.44 -22.93 29.72
N ARG A 147 -10.46 -23.76 29.89
CA ARG A 147 -10.82 -24.35 31.18
C ARG A 147 -10.24 -25.75 31.37
N ASN A 148 -10.19 -26.54 30.30
CA ASN A 148 -9.69 -27.93 30.35
C ASN A 148 -8.85 -28.23 29.12
N VAL A 149 -7.92 -29.16 29.29
CA VAL A 149 -7.07 -29.67 28.20
C VAL A 149 -7.30 -31.18 28.09
N PHE A 150 -7.69 -31.63 26.90
CA PHE A 150 -7.98 -33.02 26.63
C PHE A 150 -6.97 -33.62 25.67
N LYS A 151 -6.52 -34.82 25.92
CA LYS A 151 -5.73 -35.62 24.96
C LYS A 151 -6.63 -36.57 24.23
N ILE A 152 -6.84 -36.35 22.93
CA ILE A 152 -7.69 -37.18 22.09
C ILE A 152 -6.81 -38.02 21.16
N THR A 153 -7.03 -39.33 21.14
CA THR A 153 -6.34 -40.27 20.25
C THR A 153 -6.57 -39.83 18.80
N ASN A 154 -5.53 -39.79 17.98
CA ASN A 154 -5.51 -39.35 16.56
C ASN A 154 -5.75 -37.87 16.27
N VAL A 155 -5.98 -37.02 17.28
CA VAL A 155 -6.15 -35.56 17.09
C VAL A 155 -5.05 -34.80 17.83
N GLY A 156 -4.60 -35.32 18.96
CA GLY A 156 -3.60 -34.65 19.81
C GLY A 156 -4.22 -33.97 21.02
N ILE A 157 -3.64 -32.83 21.40
CA ILE A 157 -4.08 -32.04 22.56
C ILE A 157 -5.14 -31.04 22.09
N VAL A 158 -6.30 -31.07 22.74
CA VAL A 158 -7.43 -30.19 22.45
C VAL A 158 -7.77 -29.34 23.66
N ALA A 159 -7.91 -28.05 23.50
CA ALA A 159 -8.32 -27.11 24.54
C ALA A 159 -9.86 -27.03 24.63
N GLY A 160 -10.40 -27.37 25.79
CA GLY A 160 -11.79 -27.11 26.12
C GLY A 160 -11.92 -25.66 26.58
N SER A 161 -12.48 -24.81 25.74
CA SER A 161 -12.56 -23.37 25.96
C SER A 161 -13.99 -22.88 26.15
N TYR A 162 -14.18 -21.91 27.03
CA TYR A 162 -15.44 -21.22 27.24
C TYR A 162 -15.36 -19.83 26.65
N VAL A 163 -16.31 -19.44 25.80
CA VAL A 163 -16.38 -18.09 25.22
C VAL A 163 -16.84 -17.12 26.31
N THR A 164 -16.01 -16.16 26.63
CA THR A 164 -16.28 -15.15 27.67
C THR A 164 -16.91 -13.91 27.09
N ASP A 165 -16.58 -13.56 25.83
CA ASP A 165 -17.07 -12.39 25.15
C ASP A 165 -17.00 -12.57 23.62
N GLY A 166 -17.92 -11.93 22.89
CA GLY A 166 -17.96 -11.89 21.43
C GLY A 166 -18.31 -13.22 20.76
N LEU A 167 -17.76 -13.45 19.60
CA LEU A 167 -18.01 -14.62 18.73
C LEU A 167 -16.73 -15.33 18.37
N ILE A 168 -16.76 -16.67 18.36
CA ILE A 168 -15.66 -17.50 17.89
C ILE A 168 -16.02 -18.08 16.53
N GLN A 169 -15.24 -17.71 15.51
CA GLN A 169 -15.42 -18.20 14.14
C GLN A 169 -14.41 -19.30 13.80
N ARG A 170 -14.85 -20.28 13.01
CA ARG A 170 -13.97 -21.32 12.46
C ARG A 170 -12.95 -20.66 11.54
N ASN A 171 -11.70 -21.11 11.60
CA ASN A 171 -10.55 -20.59 10.84
C ASN A 171 -10.12 -19.15 11.20
N ALA A 172 -10.67 -18.53 12.23
CA ALA A 172 -10.16 -17.27 12.75
C ALA A 172 -8.72 -17.46 13.26
N GLN A 173 -7.92 -16.42 13.17
CA GLN A 173 -6.63 -16.39 13.87
C GLN A 173 -6.86 -16.26 15.37
N VAL A 174 -6.11 -17.03 16.16
CA VAL A 174 -6.18 -17.00 17.61
C VAL A 174 -4.80 -16.74 18.20
N ARG A 175 -4.78 -15.99 19.28
CA ARG A 175 -3.61 -15.80 20.14
C ARG A 175 -3.89 -16.44 21.49
N LEU A 176 -3.04 -17.38 21.85
CA LEU A 176 -3.05 -17.94 23.21
C LEU A 176 -2.23 -17.04 24.11
N MET A 177 -2.87 -16.49 25.14
CA MET A 177 -2.23 -15.63 26.13
C MET A 177 -2.08 -16.33 27.46
N ARG A 178 -0.95 -16.13 28.12
CA ARG A 178 -0.71 -16.52 29.51
C ARG A 178 -0.05 -15.34 30.21
N ASP A 179 -0.59 -14.90 31.35
CA ASP A 179 -0.10 -13.77 32.10
C ASP A 179 0.07 -12.48 31.25
N ASN A 180 -0.90 -12.21 30.38
CA ASN A 180 -0.91 -11.13 29.38
C ASN A 180 0.20 -11.19 28.31
N ILE A 181 0.89 -12.34 28.18
CA ILE A 181 1.91 -12.54 27.17
C ILE A 181 1.36 -13.50 26.11
N VAL A 182 1.52 -13.16 24.83
CA VAL A 182 1.19 -14.06 23.72
C VAL A 182 2.20 -15.18 23.67
N VAL A 183 1.76 -16.41 23.95
CA VAL A 183 2.63 -17.59 23.95
C VAL A 183 2.50 -18.43 22.68
N TYR A 184 1.42 -18.24 21.91
CA TYR A 184 1.19 -18.94 20.65
C TYR A 184 0.21 -18.17 19.77
N GLU A 185 0.46 -18.19 18.45
CA GLU A 185 -0.45 -17.69 17.42
C GLU A 185 -0.74 -18.80 16.40
N GLY A 186 -1.98 -18.92 15.96
CA GLY A 186 -2.37 -19.93 15.00
C GLY A 186 -3.81 -19.81 14.53
N LYS A 187 -4.25 -20.74 13.69
CA LYS A 187 -5.64 -20.82 13.23
C LYS A 187 -6.47 -21.69 14.17
N LEU A 188 -7.70 -21.26 14.42
CA LEU A 188 -8.66 -22.00 15.22
C LEU A 188 -9.29 -23.13 14.40
N TYR A 189 -9.12 -24.36 14.87
CA TYR A 189 -9.83 -25.52 14.38
C TYR A 189 -10.88 -25.89 15.42
N VAL A 190 -12.17 -25.76 15.10
CA VAL A 190 -13.27 -26.12 16.00
C VAL A 190 -13.68 -27.54 15.70
N SER A 191 -13.55 -28.45 16.68
CA SER A 191 -14.13 -29.75 16.64
C SER A 191 -15.58 -29.67 17.13
N THR A 192 -16.56 -29.97 16.28
CA THR A 192 -17.97 -30.00 16.62
C THR A 192 -18.35 -31.29 17.35
N LYS A 193 -17.92 -31.47 18.60
CA LYS A 193 -18.68 -32.27 19.57
C LYS A 193 -19.15 -31.28 20.64
N SER A 194 -20.28 -30.68 20.40
CA SER A 194 -21.07 -29.96 21.40
C SER A 194 -21.60 -30.97 22.41
N THR A 195 -21.08 -30.92 23.61
CA THR A 195 -21.78 -31.49 24.77
C THR A 195 -22.62 -30.36 25.36
N GLY A 196 -23.92 -30.40 25.09
CA GLY A 196 -25.03 -29.66 25.62
C GLY A 196 -24.80 -28.26 26.29
N GLY A 197 -25.33 -27.24 25.66
CA GLY A 197 -25.51 -25.92 26.23
C GLY A 197 -25.97 -24.95 25.14
N ASN A 198 -27.23 -24.57 25.16
CA ASN A 198 -27.99 -23.76 24.22
C ASN A 198 -27.18 -22.76 23.38
N ALA A 199 -27.06 -23.03 22.09
CA ALA A 199 -26.76 -22.07 21.09
C ALA A 199 -28.06 -21.32 20.73
N HIS A 200 -28.16 -20.04 21.08
CA HIS A 200 -29.10 -19.16 20.41
C HIS A 200 -28.53 -18.87 19.03
N GLU A 201 -29.10 -19.53 18.00
CA GLU A 201 -29.07 -19.06 16.63
C GLU A 201 -29.85 -17.73 16.52
N LYS A 202 -29.20 -16.73 16.00
CA LYS A 202 -29.83 -15.72 15.15
C LYS A 202 -28.84 -15.27 14.09
#